data_ea04bb4b8ebcb793c8941c0cb9b1537e
#
_entry.id   ea04bb4b8ebcb793c8941c0cb9b1537e
#
_cell.length_a   1.000
_cell.length_b   1.000
_cell.length_c   1.000
_cell.angle_alpha   90.00
_cell.angle_beta   90.00
_cell.angle_gamma   90.00
#
_symmetry.space_group_name_H-M   'P 1'
#
loop_
_entity.id
_entity.type
_entity.pdbx_description
1 polymer ?
#
loop_
_entity_poly.entity_id
_entity_poly.type
_entity_poly.pdbx_seq_one_letter_code
_entity_poly.pdbx_strand_id
1 'polypeptide(L)'
;LIYKNTEQADLKLHLLYPDDIKKSDKKAAIIFFFGGGWLSGDINHFRPQAEHFRNRGLICILAEYRVLGKHKTTPFDALSDAKSAMRYLRIHARKLHINPDKIIAAGGSAGGHLAAALAACPGFDTPGENSKISTKPAALLLYNPVLDNGPGGYGYSRVKDRYQEFSPAYNIKSGLPPTLIFLGTKDNIIPVITMEK
;
A
#
# COMPACT_ATOMS: atom_id res chain seq x y z
N LEU A 1 7.72 -14.61 0.81
CA LEU A 1 6.81 -15.13 1.84
C LEU A 1 5.38 -15.03 1.37
N ILE A 2 4.58 -16.10 1.47
CA ILE A 2 3.13 -16.02 1.24
C ILE A 2 2.49 -15.37 2.46
N TYR A 3 1.73 -14.29 2.24
CA TYR A 3 1.04 -13.58 3.32
C TYR A 3 -0.49 -13.81 3.29
N LYS A 4 -1.01 -14.24 2.13
CA LYS A 4 -2.44 -14.47 1.95
C LYS A 4 -2.66 -15.53 0.87
N ASN A 5 -3.48 -16.53 1.19
CA ASN A 5 -3.97 -17.48 0.22
C ASN A 5 -5.37 -17.05 -0.20
N THR A 6 -5.63 -17.01 -1.50
CA THR A 6 -6.94 -16.70 -2.08
C THR A 6 -7.30 -17.74 -3.13
N GLU A 7 -8.55 -17.78 -3.54
CA GLU A 7 -8.96 -18.66 -4.65
C GLU A 7 -8.22 -18.38 -5.97
N GLN A 8 -7.78 -17.11 -6.17
CA GLN A 8 -7.15 -16.67 -7.41
C GLN A 8 -5.62 -16.77 -7.38
N ALA A 9 -4.99 -16.66 -6.21
CA ALA A 9 -3.54 -16.64 -6.08
C ALA A 9 -3.05 -16.77 -4.65
N ASP A 10 -1.83 -17.26 -4.48
CA ASP A 10 -1.01 -17.11 -3.30
C ASP A 10 -0.24 -15.79 -3.39
N LEU A 11 -0.63 -14.82 -2.58
CA LEU A 11 -0.02 -13.49 -2.59
C LEU A 11 1.23 -13.45 -1.75
N LYS A 12 2.31 -12.87 -2.29
CA LYS A 12 3.64 -12.89 -1.68
C LYS A 12 4.14 -11.51 -1.29
N LEU A 13 4.97 -11.49 -0.27
CA LEU A 13 5.86 -10.38 0.08
C LEU A 13 7.28 -10.76 -0.32
N HIS A 14 7.93 -9.90 -1.09
CA HIS A 14 9.33 -10.02 -1.50
C HIS A 14 10.16 -9.10 -0.63
N LEU A 15 10.96 -9.67 0.28
CA LEU A 15 11.73 -8.92 1.26
C LEU A 15 13.17 -8.70 0.77
N LEU A 16 13.62 -7.47 0.89
CA LEU A 16 15.01 -7.06 0.67
C LEU A 16 15.56 -6.61 2.03
N TYR A 17 16.49 -7.38 2.55
CA TYR A 17 17.16 -7.08 3.82
C TYR A 17 18.44 -6.26 3.60
N PRO A 18 18.79 -5.32 4.50
CA PRO A 18 20.14 -4.76 4.57
C PRO A 18 21.18 -5.85 4.75
N ASP A 19 22.38 -5.63 4.19
CA ASP A 19 23.43 -6.64 4.22
C ASP A 19 23.99 -6.87 5.64
N ASP A 20 23.83 -5.89 6.54
CA ASP A 20 24.31 -5.89 7.92
C ASP A 20 23.27 -6.37 8.96
N ILE A 21 22.18 -6.99 8.54
CA ILE A 21 21.09 -7.37 9.44
C ILE A 21 21.53 -8.43 10.46
N LYS A 22 21.18 -8.22 11.72
CA LYS A 22 21.47 -9.13 12.83
C LYS A 22 20.19 -9.77 13.38
N LYS A 23 20.31 -10.92 14.00
CA LYS A 23 19.17 -11.64 14.61
C LYS A 23 18.44 -10.84 15.70
N SER A 24 19.12 -9.92 16.36
CA SER A 24 18.56 -9.06 17.41
C SER A 24 17.88 -7.81 16.88
N ASP A 25 18.03 -7.49 15.59
CA ASP A 25 17.56 -6.25 15.03
C ASP A 25 16.02 -6.14 15.01
N LYS A 26 15.56 -4.89 15.14
CA LYS A 26 14.18 -4.45 14.95
C LYS A 26 14.22 -3.19 14.10
N LYS A 27 14.49 -3.37 12.81
CA LYS A 27 14.68 -2.25 11.88
C LYS A 27 13.35 -1.63 11.44
N ALA A 28 13.37 -0.38 11.03
CA ALA A 28 12.25 0.21 10.31
C ALA A 28 12.07 -0.52 8.97
N ALA A 29 10.83 -0.56 8.50
CA ALA A 29 10.49 -1.22 7.25
C ALA A 29 9.70 -0.29 6.34
N ILE A 30 9.76 -0.54 5.04
CA ILE A 30 8.94 0.14 4.05
C ILE A 30 8.32 -0.90 3.11
N ILE A 31 6.98 -0.89 3.03
CA ILE A 31 6.21 -1.72 2.11
C ILE A 31 5.80 -0.91 0.91
N PHE A 32 6.08 -1.41 -0.29
CA PHE A 32 5.78 -0.79 -1.57
C PHE A 32 4.65 -1.52 -2.28
N PHE A 33 3.67 -0.75 -2.77
CA PHE A 33 2.60 -1.22 -3.64
C PHE A 33 2.79 -0.63 -5.04
N PHE A 34 2.80 -1.48 -6.06
CA PHE A 34 2.97 -1.07 -7.44
C PHE A 34 1.76 -0.30 -8.00
N GLY A 35 1.95 0.47 -9.06
CA GLY A 35 0.89 1.11 -9.82
C GLY A 35 0.29 0.19 -10.89
N GLY A 36 -0.70 0.71 -11.63
CA GLY A 36 -1.34 -0.01 -12.74
C GLY A 36 -2.87 -0.02 -12.68
N GLY A 37 -3.46 0.94 -11.97
CA GLY A 37 -4.91 1.18 -11.95
C GLY A 37 -5.73 0.03 -11.36
N TRP A 38 -5.15 -0.83 -10.55
CA TRP A 38 -5.77 -2.09 -10.08
C TRP A 38 -6.13 -3.06 -11.22
N LEU A 39 -5.71 -2.74 -12.46
CA LEU A 39 -5.94 -3.57 -13.65
C LEU A 39 -4.79 -4.51 -13.92
N SER A 40 -3.57 -4.03 -13.72
CA SER A 40 -2.30 -4.72 -13.98
C SER A 40 -1.23 -4.20 -13.03
N GLY A 41 0.01 -4.65 -13.20
CA GLY A 41 1.17 -4.11 -12.52
C GLY A 41 2.34 -5.07 -12.49
N ASP A 42 3.50 -4.55 -12.13
CA ASP A 42 4.75 -5.31 -11.98
C ASP A 42 5.27 -5.14 -10.56
N ILE A 43 5.54 -6.24 -9.90
CA ILE A 43 6.12 -6.27 -8.55
C ILE A 43 7.47 -5.55 -8.47
N ASN A 44 8.19 -5.45 -9.56
CA ASN A 44 9.48 -4.76 -9.64
C ASN A 44 9.37 -3.24 -9.85
N HIS A 45 8.16 -2.69 -9.99
CA HIS A 45 7.94 -1.26 -10.23
C HIS A 45 8.74 -0.37 -9.24
N PHE A 46 8.80 -0.76 -7.98
CA PHE A 46 9.53 -0.02 -6.94
C PHE A 46 10.85 -0.69 -6.52
N ARG A 47 11.40 -1.61 -7.31
CA ARG A 47 12.67 -2.27 -6.98
C ARG A 47 13.84 -1.27 -6.82
N PRO A 48 14.05 -0.28 -7.70
CA PRO A 48 15.14 0.69 -7.51
C PRO A 48 15.01 1.48 -6.19
N GLN A 49 13.80 1.92 -5.84
CA GLN A 49 13.54 2.62 -4.58
C GLN A 49 13.75 1.69 -3.38
N ALA A 50 13.30 0.45 -3.48
CA ALA A 50 13.49 -0.54 -2.43
C ALA A 50 14.98 -0.82 -2.17
N GLU A 51 15.78 -0.98 -3.22
CA GLU A 51 17.23 -1.15 -3.12
C GLU A 51 17.92 0.09 -2.52
N HIS A 52 17.49 1.29 -2.92
CA HIS A 52 17.98 2.54 -2.34
C HIS A 52 17.73 2.63 -0.82
N PHE A 53 16.53 2.31 -0.34
CA PHE A 53 16.21 2.33 1.08
C PHE A 53 16.83 1.16 1.84
N ARG A 54 16.94 -0.03 1.23
CA ARG A 54 17.68 -1.16 1.79
C ARG A 54 19.15 -0.78 2.10
N ASN A 55 19.80 -0.10 1.16
CA ASN A 55 21.19 0.37 1.34
C ASN A 55 21.32 1.45 2.43
N ARG A 56 20.20 2.00 2.92
CA ARG A 56 20.11 2.92 4.08
C ARG A 56 19.66 2.23 5.35
N GLY A 57 19.64 0.90 5.36
CA GLY A 57 19.38 0.10 6.55
C GLY A 57 17.91 -0.19 6.84
N LEU A 58 16.98 0.09 5.91
CA LEU A 58 15.57 -0.30 6.04
C LEU A 58 15.34 -1.70 5.46
N ILE A 59 14.41 -2.44 6.07
CA ILE A 59 13.87 -3.64 5.44
C ILE A 59 12.83 -3.20 4.43
N CYS A 60 13.04 -3.55 3.15
CA CYS A 60 12.13 -3.17 2.07
C CYS A 60 11.31 -4.37 1.61
N ILE A 61 10.03 -4.13 1.37
CA ILE A 61 9.06 -5.17 1.01
C ILE A 61 8.35 -4.74 -0.26
N LEU A 62 8.41 -5.57 -1.31
CA LEU A 62 7.57 -5.42 -2.48
C LEU A 62 6.36 -6.34 -2.30
N ALA A 63 5.14 -5.79 -2.29
CA ALA A 63 3.93 -6.53 -2.00
C ALA A 63 3.16 -6.86 -3.27
N GLU A 64 2.84 -8.12 -3.47
CA GLU A 64 1.84 -8.54 -4.45
C GLU A 64 0.45 -8.20 -3.92
N TYR A 65 -0.46 -7.86 -4.81
CA TYR A 65 -1.88 -7.75 -4.56
C TYR A 65 -2.66 -8.13 -5.83
N ARG A 66 -3.91 -8.51 -5.69
CA ARG A 66 -4.74 -8.94 -6.82
C ARG A 66 -5.12 -7.78 -7.71
N VAL A 67 -5.13 -8.02 -9.02
CA VAL A 67 -5.50 -7.06 -10.06
C VAL A 67 -6.50 -7.66 -11.04
N LEU A 68 -7.34 -6.84 -11.66
CA LEU A 68 -8.43 -7.29 -12.53
C LEU A 68 -7.94 -8.16 -13.69
N GLY A 69 -6.88 -7.73 -14.38
CA GLY A 69 -6.40 -8.40 -15.60
C GLY A 69 -5.97 -9.85 -15.37
N LYS A 70 -5.31 -10.10 -14.24
CA LYS A 70 -4.79 -11.44 -13.89
C LYS A 70 -5.76 -12.26 -13.03
N HIS A 71 -6.46 -11.60 -12.10
CA HIS A 71 -7.17 -12.28 -11.03
C HIS A 71 -8.69 -12.12 -11.11
N LYS A 72 -9.20 -11.28 -12.04
CA LYS A 72 -10.62 -10.95 -12.20
C LYS A 72 -11.24 -10.33 -10.93
N THR A 73 -10.46 -9.58 -10.19
CA THR A 73 -10.81 -8.95 -8.91
C THR A 73 -11.04 -7.45 -9.04
N THR A 74 -11.58 -6.83 -8.00
CA THR A 74 -11.94 -5.43 -7.93
C THR A 74 -10.86 -4.60 -7.22
N PRO A 75 -10.89 -3.24 -7.27
CA PRO A 75 -10.05 -2.39 -6.44
C PRO A 75 -10.23 -2.62 -4.94
N PHE A 76 -11.41 -3.08 -4.50
CA PHE A 76 -11.71 -3.39 -3.11
C PHE A 76 -10.94 -4.62 -2.63
N ASP A 77 -10.80 -5.63 -3.49
CA ASP A 77 -9.96 -6.80 -3.21
C ASP A 77 -8.50 -6.41 -3.07
N ALA A 78 -8.01 -5.51 -3.93
CA ALA A 78 -6.64 -5.00 -3.85
C ALA A 78 -6.38 -4.27 -2.51
N LEU A 79 -7.34 -3.47 -2.02
CA LEU A 79 -7.24 -2.82 -0.71
C LEU A 79 -7.29 -3.83 0.44
N SER A 80 -8.16 -4.82 0.34
CA SER A 80 -8.21 -5.93 1.31
C SER A 80 -6.86 -6.67 1.39
N ASP A 81 -6.22 -6.92 0.24
CA ASP A 81 -4.91 -7.57 0.17
C ASP A 81 -3.82 -6.68 0.80
N ALA A 82 -3.81 -5.38 0.52
CA ALA A 82 -2.87 -4.44 1.14
C ALA A 82 -3.00 -4.40 2.67
N LYS A 83 -4.23 -4.44 3.18
CA LYS A 83 -4.50 -4.53 4.64
C LYS A 83 -3.98 -5.83 5.23
N SER A 84 -4.24 -6.96 4.57
CA SER A 84 -3.71 -8.27 4.97
C SER A 84 -2.18 -8.27 5.01
N ALA A 85 -1.52 -7.67 4.01
CA ALA A 85 -0.07 -7.54 3.96
C ALA A 85 0.49 -6.77 5.16
N MET A 86 -0.10 -5.62 5.50
CA MET A 86 0.32 -4.83 6.67
C MET A 86 0.12 -5.59 7.98
N ARG A 87 -1.01 -6.28 8.16
CA ARG A 87 -1.26 -7.12 9.35
C ARG A 87 -0.25 -8.27 9.45
N TYR A 88 0.02 -8.93 8.33
CA TYR A 88 1.01 -10.00 8.28
C TYR A 88 2.39 -9.53 8.76
N LEU A 89 2.85 -8.36 8.28
CA LEU A 89 4.12 -7.79 8.72
C LEU A 89 4.13 -7.52 10.23
N ARG A 90 3.04 -7.03 10.81
CA ARG A 90 2.94 -6.77 12.26
C ARG A 90 2.92 -8.04 13.09
N ILE A 91 2.14 -9.04 12.66
CA ILE A 91 2.05 -10.34 13.33
C ILE A 91 3.42 -11.04 13.37
N HIS A 92 4.13 -10.97 12.25
CA HIS A 92 5.43 -11.65 12.09
C HIS A 92 6.63 -10.73 12.30
N ALA A 93 6.45 -9.53 12.83
CA ALA A 93 7.48 -8.48 12.94
C ALA A 93 8.77 -8.99 13.59
N ARG A 94 8.65 -9.74 14.70
CA ARG A 94 9.81 -10.32 15.38
C ARG A 94 10.61 -11.28 14.47
N LYS A 95 9.91 -12.17 13.77
CA LYS A 95 10.53 -13.16 12.85
C LYS A 95 11.19 -12.49 11.65
N LEU A 96 10.63 -11.34 11.24
CA LEU A 96 11.09 -10.56 10.08
C LEU A 96 12.08 -9.47 10.46
N HIS A 97 12.51 -9.38 11.72
CA HIS A 97 13.40 -8.33 12.25
C HIS A 97 12.86 -6.90 12.07
N ILE A 98 11.54 -6.74 11.99
CA ILE A 98 10.85 -5.47 11.78
C ILE A 98 10.41 -4.90 13.14
N ASN A 99 10.54 -3.57 13.28
CA ASN A 99 9.83 -2.85 14.32
C ASN A 99 8.37 -2.62 13.86
N PRO A 100 7.35 -3.22 14.49
CA PRO A 100 5.96 -3.11 14.05
C PRO A 100 5.41 -1.69 14.07
N ASP A 101 6.01 -0.80 14.87
CA ASP A 101 5.59 0.60 14.98
C ASP A 101 6.32 1.53 14.00
N LYS A 102 7.28 1.00 13.23
CA LYS A 102 8.08 1.75 12.25
C LYS A 102 7.93 1.16 10.84
N ILE A 103 6.70 0.87 10.42
CA ILE A 103 6.40 0.40 9.05
C ILE A 103 5.85 1.57 8.25
N ILE A 104 6.58 1.97 7.23
CA ILE A 104 6.19 2.99 6.25
C ILE A 104 5.42 2.28 5.13
N ALA A 105 4.34 2.88 4.63
CA ALA A 105 3.70 2.41 3.41
C ALA A 105 4.02 3.36 2.25
N ALA A 106 4.38 2.79 1.11
CA ALA A 106 4.75 3.52 -0.09
C ALA A 106 4.04 2.92 -1.32
N GLY A 107 3.87 3.73 -2.35
CA GLY A 107 3.34 3.25 -3.61
C GLY A 107 3.09 4.36 -4.62
N GLY A 108 2.85 3.98 -5.87
CA GLY A 108 2.57 4.90 -6.96
C GLY A 108 1.19 4.68 -7.58
N SER A 109 0.54 5.76 -8.01
CA SER A 109 -0.76 5.71 -8.69
C SER A 109 -1.79 4.90 -7.86
N ALA A 110 -2.33 3.81 -8.38
CA ALA A 110 -3.19 2.88 -7.64
C ALA A 110 -2.51 2.29 -6.39
N GLY A 111 -1.20 2.01 -6.45
CA GLY A 111 -0.44 1.56 -5.27
C GLY A 111 -0.27 2.66 -4.22
N GLY A 112 -0.16 3.92 -4.65
CA GLY A 112 -0.19 5.09 -3.78
C GLY A 112 -1.55 5.23 -3.07
N HIS A 113 -2.65 4.95 -3.78
CA HIS A 113 -3.97 4.83 -3.18
C HIS A 113 -3.99 3.76 -2.07
N LEU A 114 -3.52 2.52 -2.39
CA LEU A 114 -3.50 1.44 -1.40
C LEU A 114 -2.73 1.83 -0.14
N ALA A 115 -1.54 2.44 -0.30
CA ALA A 115 -0.74 2.92 0.82
C ALA A 115 -1.47 3.96 1.67
N ALA A 116 -2.13 4.96 1.05
CA ALA A 116 -2.90 5.99 1.74
C ALA A 116 -4.15 5.40 2.42
N ALA A 117 -4.86 4.49 1.74
CA ALA A 117 -6.08 3.86 2.23
C ALA A 117 -5.83 2.97 3.46
N LEU A 118 -4.62 2.42 3.65
CA LEU A 118 -4.24 1.71 4.89
C LEU A 118 -4.44 2.57 6.14
N ALA A 119 -4.25 3.89 6.01
CA ALA A 119 -4.39 4.84 7.10
C ALA A 119 -5.77 5.49 7.16
N ALA A 120 -6.35 5.82 6.00
CA ALA A 120 -7.52 6.68 5.91
C ALA A 120 -8.84 5.89 5.81
N CYS A 121 -8.88 4.80 5.03
CA CYS A 121 -10.12 4.12 4.68
C CYS A 121 -10.45 2.98 5.66
N PRO A 122 -11.49 3.09 6.48
CA PRO A 122 -11.97 1.98 7.31
C PRO A 122 -12.66 0.91 6.44
N GLY A 123 -12.88 -0.27 7.01
CA GLY A 123 -13.50 -1.38 6.28
C GLY A 123 -12.55 -2.04 5.28
N PHE A 124 -13.09 -2.75 4.30
CA PHE A 124 -12.36 -3.53 3.30
C PHE A 124 -11.40 -4.58 3.90
N ASP A 125 -11.70 -5.04 5.09
CA ASP A 125 -10.92 -6.07 5.76
C ASP A 125 -11.27 -7.45 5.21
N THR A 126 -10.28 -8.34 5.17
CA THR A 126 -10.54 -9.75 4.82
C THR A 126 -11.36 -10.41 5.92
N PRO A 127 -12.48 -11.07 5.60
CA PRO A 127 -13.25 -11.83 6.59
C PRO A 127 -12.37 -12.83 7.36
N GLY A 128 -12.54 -12.90 8.68
CA GLY A 128 -11.79 -13.80 9.55
C GLY A 128 -10.41 -13.29 9.99
N GLU A 129 -9.91 -12.20 9.44
CA GLU A 129 -8.69 -11.55 9.97
C GLU A 129 -8.95 -10.77 11.26
N ASN A 130 -7.93 -10.72 12.12
CA ASN A 130 -8.01 -9.94 13.36
C ASN A 130 -7.93 -8.43 13.07
N SER A 131 -9.08 -7.78 12.98
CA SER A 131 -9.19 -6.33 12.73
C SER A 131 -8.64 -5.44 13.86
N LYS A 132 -8.34 -5.99 15.05
CA LYS A 132 -7.67 -5.27 16.15
C LYS A 132 -6.20 -4.98 15.83
N ILE A 133 -5.60 -5.71 14.89
CA ILE A 133 -4.25 -5.42 14.40
C ILE A 133 -4.35 -4.27 13.41
N SER A 134 -3.78 -3.12 13.78
CA SER A 134 -3.84 -1.89 12.99
C SER A 134 -3.18 -2.06 11.63
N THR A 135 -3.82 -1.51 10.59
CA THR A 135 -3.23 -1.38 9.25
C THR A 135 -2.53 -0.04 9.05
N LYS A 136 -2.71 0.93 9.98
CA LYS A 136 -2.18 2.28 9.87
C LYS A 136 -0.65 2.27 9.87
N PRO A 137 0.03 2.79 8.80
CA PRO A 137 1.48 2.89 8.76
C PRO A 137 2.00 4.00 9.67
N ALA A 138 3.31 3.98 9.97
CA ALA A 138 4.01 5.03 10.72
C ALA A 138 4.20 6.31 9.89
N ALA A 139 4.34 6.18 8.57
CA ALA A 139 4.43 7.29 7.62
C ALA A 139 3.98 6.80 6.23
N LEU A 140 3.71 7.75 5.34
CA LEU A 140 3.34 7.51 3.94
C LEU A 140 4.37 8.13 3.00
N LEU A 141 4.73 7.40 1.95
CA LEU A 141 5.59 7.87 0.86
C LEU A 141 4.87 7.59 -0.47
N LEU A 142 4.28 8.63 -1.05
CA LEU A 142 3.32 8.50 -2.15
C LEU A 142 3.87 9.12 -3.43
N TYR A 143 3.81 8.37 -4.53
CA TYR A 143 4.22 8.80 -5.85
C TYR A 143 2.99 8.92 -6.75
N ASN A 144 2.67 10.14 -7.23
CA ASN A 144 1.47 10.41 -8.04
C ASN A 144 0.23 9.58 -7.61
N PRO A 145 -0.15 9.63 -6.31
CA PRO A 145 -1.17 8.76 -5.76
C PRO A 145 -2.57 9.09 -6.28
N VAL A 146 -3.42 8.07 -6.44
CA VAL A 146 -4.86 8.29 -6.60
C VAL A 146 -5.46 8.50 -5.21
N LEU A 147 -5.86 9.71 -4.87
CA LEU A 147 -6.51 9.99 -3.58
C LEU A 147 -8.01 10.23 -3.70
N ASP A 148 -8.49 10.62 -4.88
CA ASP A 148 -9.90 10.89 -5.16
C ASP A 148 -10.40 9.95 -6.28
N ASN A 149 -11.38 9.10 -5.97
CA ASN A 149 -12.07 8.23 -6.91
C ASN A 149 -13.53 8.68 -7.16
N GLY A 150 -13.89 9.91 -6.76
CA GLY A 150 -15.21 10.48 -6.97
C GLY A 150 -15.54 10.74 -8.44
N PRO A 151 -16.73 11.29 -8.72
CA PRO A 151 -17.11 11.66 -10.07
C PRO A 151 -16.06 12.55 -10.74
N GLY A 152 -15.54 12.12 -11.90
CA GLY A 152 -14.41 12.77 -12.57
C GLY A 152 -13.01 12.36 -12.06
N GLY A 153 -12.92 11.67 -10.93
CA GLY A 153 -11.67 11.12 -10.40
C GLY A 153 -11.26 9.82 -11.08
N TYR A 154 -9.97 9.48 -10.92
CA TYR A 154 -9.42 8.28 -11.53
C TYR A 154 -10.08 7.01 -11.01
N GLY A 155 -10.57 6.19 -11.92
CA GLY A 155 -11.14 4.88 -11.56
C GLY A 155 -12.56 4.92 -11.00
N TYR A 156 -13.26 6.06 -11.06
CA TYR A 156 -14.65 6.18 -10.59
C TYR A 156 -15.55 5.04 -11.09
N SER A 157 -15.47 4.72 -12.39
CA SER A 157 -16.29 3.64 -13.00
C SER A 157 -16.07 2.25 -12.37
N ARG A 158 -14.98 2.03 -11.65
CA ARG A 158 -14.63 0.76 -11.00
C ARG A 158 -15.10 0.68 -9.56
N VAL A 159 -15.34 1.83 -8.92
CA VAL A 159 -15.74 1.91 -7.50
C VAL A 159 -17.16 2.44 -7.32
N LYS A 160 -17.66 3.21 -8.32
CA LYS A 160 -19.04 3.74 -8.39
C LYS A 160 -19.51 4.31 -7.04
N ASP A 161 -20.64 3.87 -6.55
CA ASP A 161 -21.30 4.39 -5.35
C ASP A 161 -20.49 4.22 -4.05
N ARG A 162 -19.42 3.40 -4.08
CA ARG A 162 -18.54 3.20 -2.94
C ARG A 162 -17.30 4.10 -2.94
N TYR A 163 -17.25 5.10 -3.84
CA TYR A 163 -16.08 5.96 -3.96
C TYR A 163 -15.75 6.72 -2.66
N GLN A 164 -16.75 7.15 -1.90
CA GLN A 164 -16.52 7.87 -0.64
C GLN A 164 -15.83 7.00 0.41
N GLU A 165 -16.24 5.73 0.52
CA GLU A 165 -15.59 4.78 1.44
C GLU A 165 -14.16 4.44 1.01
N PHE A 166 -13.94 4.36 -0.30
CA PHE A 166 -12.71 3.88 -0.90
C PHE A 166 -11.63 4.96 -1.07
N SER A 167 -12.02 6.21 -1.32
CA SER A 167 -11.07 7.31 -1.59
C SER A 167 -10.45 7.86 -0.33
N PRO A 168 -9.12 7.91 -0.20
CA PRO A 168 -8.46 8.54 0.94
C PRO A 168 -8.87 9.99 1.16
N ALA A 169 -9.12 10.78 0.10
CA ALA A 169 -9.50 12.18 0.18
C ALA A 169 -10.82 12.43 0.94
N TYR A 170 -11.75 11.48 0.91
CA TYR A 170 -13.03 11.58 1.63
C TYR A 170 -12.94 11.08 3.07
N ASN A 171 -11.79 10.53 3.47
CA ASN A 171 -11.57 9.90 4.76
C ASN A 171 -10.45 10.58 5.57
N ILE A 172 -10.14 11.84 5.23
CA ILE A 172 -9.13 12.63 5.96
C ILE A 172 -9.66 12.98 7.34
N LYS A 173 -8.84 12.71 8.36
CA LYS A 173 -9.14 12.99 9.77
C LYS A 173 -7.88 13.28 10.57
N SER A 174 -8.02 13.90 11.72
CA SER A 174 -6.91 14.10 12.65
C SER A 174 -6.21 12.79 12.99
N GLY A 175 -4.90 12.85 13.12
CA GLY A 175 -4.06 11.71 13.50
C GLY A 175 -3.69 10.78 12.36
N LEU A 176 -3.88 11.16 11.08
CA LEU A 176 -3.25 10.44 9.96
C LEU A 176 -1.72 10.55 10.05
N PRO A 177 -0.99 9.55 9.50
CA PRO A 177 0.47 9.53 9.58
C PRO A 177 1.11 10.68 8.78
N PRO A 178 2.35 11.10 9.15
CA PRO A 178 3.15 12.00 8.31
C PRO A 178 3.22 11.48 6.89
N THR A 179 3.02 12.36 5.91
CA THR A 179 2.88 11.99 4.50
C THR A 179 3.79 12.85 3.63
N LEU A 180 4.58 12.21 2.77
CA LEU A 180 5.33 12.84 1.71
C LEU A 180 4.75 12.42 0.37
N ILE A 181 4.40 13.39 -0.47
CA ILE A 181 3.82 13.16 -1.80
C ILE A 181 4.74 13.74 -2.87
N PHE A 182 5.04 12.92 -3.87
CA PHE A 182 5.68 13.35 -5.11
C PHE A 182 4.66 13.30 -6.24
N LEU A 183 4.44 14.44 -6.89
CA LEU A 183 3.52 14.56 -8.02
C LEU A 183 4.11 15.48 -9.08
N GLY A 184 4.08 15.03 -10.33
CA GLY A 184 4.52 15.84 -11.46
C GLY A 184 3.48 16.92 -11.81
N THR A 185 3.92 18.17 -12.00
CA THR A 185 3.03 19.29 -12.33
C THR A 185 2.34 19.16 -13.70
N LYS A 186 2.80 18.23 -14.54
CA LYS A 186 2.23 17.91 -15.85
C LYS A 186 1.58 16.52 -15.89
N ASP A 187 1.24 15.95 -14.72
CA ASP A 187 0.53 14.67 -14.67
C ASP A 187 -0.90 14.84 -15.20
N ASN A 188 -1.19 14.24 -16.36
CA ASN A 188 -2.50 14.31 -17.01
C ASN A 188 -3.45 13.20 -16.56
N ILE A 189 -2.95 12.22 -15.80
CA ILE A 189 -3.73 11.09 -15.28
C ILE A 189 -4.22 11.39 -13.88
N ILE A 190 -3.33 11.93 -13.05
CA ILE A 190 -3.62 12.36 -11.67
C ILE A 190 -3.27 13.85 -11.56
N PRO A 191 -4.18 14.75 -11.95
CA PRO A 191 -3.92 16.19 -11.93
C PRO A 191 -3.64 16.73 -10.53
N VAL A 192 -2.75 17.71 -10.42
CA VAL A 192 -2.34 18.35 -9.13
C VAL A 192 -3.54 18.81 -8.32
N ILE A 193 -4.57 19.36 -8.98
CA ILE A 193 -5.79 19.83 -8.32
C ILE A 193 -6.49 18.76 -7.46
N THR A 194 -6.24 17.48 -7.71
CA THR A 194 -6.79 16.39 -6.89
C THR A 194 -6.07 16.23 -5.54
N MET A 195 -4.91 16.90 -5.36
CA MET A 195 -4.14 16.91 -4.11
C MET A 195 -4.34 18.18 -3.30
N GLU A 196 -4.97 19.20 -3.89
CA GLU A 196 -5.18 20.52 -3.26
C GLU A 196 -6.57 20.64 -2.61
N LYS A 197 -7.39 19.58 -2.71
CA LYS A 197 -8.69 19.48 -2.07
C LYS A 197 -8.53 18.96 -0.63
#